data_ad90f46de9c2d68746f7195987aa502c
#
_entry.id   ad90f46de9c2d68746f7195987aa502c
#
_cell.length_a   1.000
_cell.length_b   1.000
_cell.length_c   1.000
_cell.angle_alpha   90.00
_cell.angle_beta   90.00
_cell.angle_gamma   90.00
#
_symmetry.space_group_name_H-M   'P 1'
#
loop_
_entity.id
_entity.type
_entity.pdbx_description
1 polymer ?
#
loop_
_entity_poly.entity_id
_entity_poly.type
_entity_poly.pdbx_seq_one_letter_code
_entity_poly.pdbx_strand_id
1 'polypeptide(L)'
;MKYKLGLLGEHIGYTFSPIVHDESFRYLGVDAEYKVYDTPKERLEETVAELKKNLVGFNVTKPFKTKIIELLDEDESGCGAVNTVSIAEKTVGYNTDGWGFMKSFLQDCPIRSGAKVLILGAGGAARVVAKMLECCEFDTYVHNRTLSKAEELAKTFGVKLYDGSGADAVVNCTSFGLNRGEDALDGVNVGKITYAFDLIYNPEQTDFLRDAKERHG
;
A
#
# COMPACT_ATOMS: atom_id res chain seq x y z
N MET A 1 -29.26 13.39 5.90
CA MET A 1 -28.99 12.70 4.59
C MET A 1 -27.87 11.72 4.83
N LYS A 2 -28.06 10.44 4.57
CA LYS A 2 -27.07 9.42 4.84
C LYS A 2 -25.99 9.42 3.75
N TYR A 3 -24.73 9.59 4.14
CA TYR A 3 -23.62 9.49 3.21
C TYR A 3 -23.39 8.03 2.79
N LYS A 4 -23.07 7.82 1.52
CA LYS A 4 -22.77 6.50 0.99
C LYS A 4 -21.33 6.45 0.55
N LEU A 5 -20.59 5.49 1.12
CA LEU A 5 -19.18 5.25 0.82
C LEU A 5 -18.95 3.76 0.58
N GLY A 6 -17.73 3.40 0.18
CA GLY A 6 -17.41 1.99 0.02
C GLY A 6 -15.96 1.70 -0.31
N LEU A 7 -15.66 0.40 -0.49
CA LEU A 7 -14.38 -0.12 -0.91
C LEU A 7 -14.51 -0.83 -2.25
N LEU A 8 -13.73 -0.42 -3.23
CA LEU A 8 -13.61 -1.05 -4.54
C LEU A 8 -12.33 -1.90 -4.61
N GLY A 9 -12.45 -3.15 -5.01
CA GLY A 9 -11.33 -4.06 -5.21
C GLY A 9 -11.78 -5.37 -5.84
N GLU A 10 -10.87 -6.33 -5.99
CA GLU A 10 -11.15 -7.68 -6.52
C GLU A 10 -10.73 -8.72 -5.50
N HIS A 11 -11.60 -9.70 -5.24
CA HIS A 11 -11.40 -10.76 -4.22
C HIS A 11 -11.15 -10.19 -2.82
N ILE A 12 -12.01 -9.27 -2.37
CA ILE A 12 -11.86 -8.49 -1.13
C ILE A 12 -12.90 -8.83 -0.05
N GLY A 13 -13.61 -9.95 -0.16
CA GLY A 13 -14.64 -10.38 0.79
C GLY A 13 -14.16 -10.59 2.24
N TYR A 14 -12.84 -10.65 2.46
CA TYR A 14 -12.22 -10.80 3.78
C TYR A 14 -11.85 -9.46 4.47
N THR A 15 -12.19 -8.33 3.87
CA THR A 15 -11.76 -7.00 4.35
C THR A 15 -12.40 -6.61 5.67
N PHE A 16 -11.62 -5.96 6.54
CA PHE A 16 -12.10 -5.33 7.77
C PHE A 16 -12.57 -3.87 7.59
N SER A 17 -12.44 -3.32 6.38
CA SER A 17 -12.77 -1.91 6.11
C SER A 17 -14.18 -1.50 6.54
N PRO A 18 -15.25 -2.29 6.33
CA PRO A 18 -16.58 -1.90 6.81
C PRO A 18 -16.62 -1.71 8.34
N ILE A 19 -16.00 -2.62 9.10
CA ILE A 19 -15.98 -2.54 10.58
C ILE A 19 -15.28 -1.27 11.03
N VAL A 20 -14.09 -0.98 10.44
CA VAL A 20 -13.30 0.21 10.77
C VAL A 20 -14.06 1.49 10.47
N HIS A 21 -14.72 1.57 9.31
CA HIS A 21 -15.47 2.76 8.92
C HIS A 21 -16.75 2.92 9.72
N ASP A 22 -17.50 1.85 10.01
CA ASP A 22 -18.71 1.90 10.80
C ASP A 22 -18.44 2.38 12.24
N GLU A 23 -17.34 1.91 12.86
CA GLU A 23 -16.89 2.40 14.17
C GLU A 23 -16.47 3.89 14.10
N SER A 24 -15.78 4.28 13.05
CA SER A 24 -15.38 5.67 12.85
C SER A 24 -16.58 6.59 12.68
N PHE A 25 -17.59 6.18 11.91
CA PHE A 25 -18.83 6.94 11.73
C PHE A 25 -19.59 7.09 13.05
N ARG A 26 -19.65 6.01 13.85
CA ARG A 26 -20.29 6.04 15.17
C ARG A 26 -19.57 7.02 16.11
N TYR A 27 -18.24 6.95 16.15
CA TYR A 27 -17.41 7.83 16.99
C TYR A 27 -17.57 9.31 16.60
N LEU A 28 -17.63 9.61 15.30
CA LEU A 28 -17.75 10.96 14.76
C LEU A 28 -19.20 11.48 14.73
N GLY A 29 -20.20 10.64 15.02
CA GLY A 29 -21.62 11.01 14.92
C GLY A 29 -22.08 11.27 13.48
N VAL A 30 -21.43 10.63 12.48
CA VAL A 30 -21.75 10.80 11.06
C VAL A 30 -22.74 9.73 10.61
N ASP A 31 -23.87 10.17 10.02
CA ASP A 31 -24.84 9.24 9.39
C ASP A 31 -24.33 8.80 8.02
N ALA A 32 -23.65 7.65 7.98
CA ALA A 32 -23.07 7.10 6.77
C ALA A 32 -23.26 5.58 6.68
N GLU A 33 -23.08 5.03 5.48
CA GLU A 33 -22.96 3.58 5.24
C GLU A 33 -21.72 3.30 4.40
N TYR A 34 -21.10 2.16 4.66
CA TYR A 34 -19.92 1.71 3.95
C TYR A 34 -20.12 0.31 3.36
N LYS A 35 -19.95 0.15 2.03
CA LYS A 35 -20.18 -1.11 1.32
C LYS A 35 -18.94 -1.60 0.61
N VAL A 36 -18.85 -2.92 0.47
CA VAL A 36 -17.79 -3.58 -0.34
C VAL A 36 -18.30 -3.80 -1.75
N TYR A 37 -17.52 -3.35 -2.73
CA TYR A 37 -17.74 -3.53 -4.16
C TYR A 37 -16.66 -4.46 -4.70
N ASP A 38 -16.88 -5.77 -4.50
CA ASP A 38 -15.99 -6.81 -5.03
C ASP A 38 -16.25 -6.95 -6.52
N THR A 39 -15.31 -6.50 -7.33
CA THR A 39 -15.50 -6.24 -8.76
C THR A 39 -14.43 -6.96 -9.57
N PRO A 40 -14.80 -7.80 -10.55
CA PRO A 40 -13.82 -8.36 -11.49
C PRO A 40 -13.23 -7.26 -12.38
N LYS A 41 -11.98 -7.46 -12.83
CA LYS A 41 -11.22 -6.45 -13.61
C LYS A 41 -11.95 -5.96 -14.85
N GLU A 42 -12.68 -6.85 -15.49
CA GLU A 42 -13.41 -6.59 -16.74
C GLU A 42 -14.59 -5.62 -16.55
N ARG A 43 -15.06 -5.48 -15.30
CA ARG A 43 -16.19 -4.58 -14.95
C ARG A 43 -15.76 -3.32 -14.22
N LEU A 44 -14.46 -3.04 -14.13
CA LEU A 44 -13.95 -1.89 -13.38
C LEU A 44 -14.59 -0.57 -13.85
N GLU A 45 -14.57 -0.29 -15.13
CA GLU A 45 -15.08 0.97 -15.70
C GLU A 45 -16.59 1.14 -15.45
N GLU A 46 -17.37 0.09 -15.66
CA GLU A 46 -18.80 0.08 -15.40
C GLU A 46 -19.10 0.35 -13.92
N THR A 47 -18.39 -0.37 -13.03
CA THR A 47 -18.57 -0.20 -11.58
C THR A 47 -18.19 1.22 -11.15
N VAL A 48 -17.07 1.76 -11.61
CA VAL A 48 -16.65 3.12 -11.26
C VAL A 48 -17.67 4.15 -11.73
N ALA A 49 -18.26 3.98 -12.92
CA ALA A 49 -19.31 4.88 -13.42
C ALA A 49 -20.58 4.83 -12.55
N GLU A 50 -20.91 3.67 -11.98
CA GLU A 50 -22.01 3.53 -11.02
C GLU A 50 -21.68 4.17 -9.67
N LEU A 51 -20.46 3.95 -9.15
CA LEU A 51 -20.01 4.52 -7.88
C LEU A 51 -20.02 6.05 -7.92
N LYS A 52 -19.55 6.65 -9.01
CA LYS A 52 -19.55 8.11 -9.21
C LYS A 52 -20.96 8.72 -9.13
N LYS A 53 -21.99 7.98 -9.50
CA LYS A 53 -23.39 8.46 -9.45
C LYS A 53 -24.03 8.32 -8.07
N ASN A 54 -23.57 7.37 -7.28
CA ASN A 54 -24.31 6.91 -6.09
C ASN A 54 -23.60 7.19 -4.77
N LEU A 55 -22.30 7.45 -4.79
CA LEU A 55 -21.47 7.65 -3.60
C LEU A 55 -20.95 9.10 -3.51
N VAL A 56 -20.53 9.49 -2.32
CA VAL A 56 -19.77 10.74 -2.09
C VAL A 56 -18.27 10.52 -2.10
N GLY A 57 -17.83 9.25 -2.06
CA GLY A 57 -16.45 8.84 -2.14
C GLY A 57 -16.30 7.35 -1.89
N PHE A 58 -15.14 6.79 -2.25
CA PHE A 58 -14.85 5.38 -2.02
C PHE A 58 -13.35 5.15 -1.89
N ASN A 59 -13.00 4.10 -1.15
CA ASN A 59 -11.63 3.61 -1.12
C ASN A 59 -11.37 2.63 -2.28
N VAL A 60 -10.11 2.52 -2.66
CA VAL A 60 -9.65 1.62 -3.72
C VAL A 60 -8.51 0.75 -3.18
N THR A 61 -8.63 -0.58 -3.41
CA THR A 61 -7.58 -1.53 -3.04
C THR A 61 -7.13 -2.37 -4.24
N LYS A 62 -6.35 -3.40 -3.99
CA LYS A 62 -5.84 -4.28 -5.04
C LYS A 62 -6.97 -4.84 -5.92
N PRO A 63 -6.76 -4.99 -7.24
CA PRO A 63 -5.57 -4.61 -8.01
C PRO A 63 -5.70 -3.21 -8.65
N PHE A 64 -6.63 -2.37 -8.22
CA PHE A 64 -7.13 -1.21 -8.97
C PHE A 64 -6.44 0.12 -8.65
N LYS A 65 -5.59 0.22 -7.61
CA LYS A 65 -5.00 1.49 -7.15
C LYS A 65 -4.28 2.31 -8.22
N THR A 66 -3.67 1.66 -9.21
CA THR A 66 -3.01 2.35 -10.35
C THR A 66 -3.95 2.56 -11.53
N LYS A 67 -4.82 1.59 -11.80
CA LYS A 67 -5.74 1.64 -12.94
C LYS A 67 -6.87 2.64 -12.77
N ILE A 68 -7.29 2.90 -11.54
CA ILE A 68 -8.39 3.81 -11.23
C ILE A 68 -8.08 5.25 -11.69
N ILE A 69 -6.80 5.63 -11.75
CA ILE A 69 -6.35 6.97 -12.09
C ILE A 69 -6.88 7.41 -13.46
N GLU A 70 -6.86 6.51 -14.44
CA GLU A 70 -7.35 6.77 -15.80
C GLU A 70 -8.87 7.04 -15.85
N LEU A 71 -9.59 6.70 -14.78
CA LEU A 71 -11.02 6.85 -14.66
C LEU A 71 -11.41 8.06 -13.79
N LEU A 72 -10.46 8.83 -13.28
CA LEU A 72 -10.69 10.01 -12.44
C LEU A 72 -10.44 11.31 -13.23
N ASP A 73 -10.98 12.41 -12.72
CA ASP A 73 -10.75 13.73 -13.32
C ASP A 73 -9.38 14.29 -12.89
N GLU A 74 -8.93 14.00 -11.67
CA GLU A 74 -7.66 14.50 -11.12
C GLU A 74 -6.99 13.43 -10.23
N ASP A 75 -5.64 13.37 -10.27
CA ASP A 75 -4.80 12.53 -9.40
C ASP A 75 -3.92 13.40 -8.48
N GLU A 76 -4.32 13.49 -7.23
CA GLU A 76 -3.59 14.17 -6.14
C GLU A 76 -2.78 13.18 -5.27
N SER A 77 -2.65 11.91 -5.69
CA SER A 77 -1.91 10.90 -4.92
C SER A 77 -0.41 11.17 -4.86
N GLY A 78 0.13 11.82 -5.90
CA GLY A 78 1.56 12.12 -6.04
C GLY A 78 2.48 10.90 -6.18
N CYS A 79 1.91 9.69 -6.18
CA CYS A 79 2.68 8.43 -6.27
C CYS A 79 2.20 7.50 -7.38
N GLY A 80 1.16 7.91 -8.16
CA GLY A 80 0.57 7.08 -9.21
C GLY A 80 -0.14 5.84 -8.66
N ALA A 81 -0.69 5.93 -7.44
CA ALA A 81 -1.52 4.90 -6.83
C ALA A 81 -2.56 5.56 -5.93
N VAL A 82 -3.82 5.42 -6.26
CA VAL A 82 -4.95 6.00 -5.52
C VAL A 82 -5.58 4.94 -4.62
N ASN A 83 -5.78 5.25 -3.35
CA ASN A 83 -6.53 4.42 -2.40
C ASN A 83 -7.82 5.08 -1.89
N THR A 84 -8.04 6.35 -2.20
CA THR A 84 -9.19 7.13 -1.75
C THR A 84 -9.65 8.05 -2.88
N VAL A 85 -10.93 8.00 -3.21
CA VAL A 85 -11.56 8.85 -4.21
C VAL A 85 -12.63 9.71 -3.55
N SER A 86 -12.54 11.01 -3.72
CA SER A 86 -13.59 11.97 -3.36
C SER A 86 -14.44 12.28 -4.58
N ILE A 87 -15.74 12.37 -4.40
CA ILE A 87 -16.72 12.68 -5.44
C ILE A 87 -17.46 13.95 -5.07
N ALA A 88 -17.25 15.01 -5.86
CA ALA A 88 -17.96 16.28 -5.76
C ALA A 88 -18.29 16.78 -7.19
N GLU A 89 -17.94 18.01 -7.54
CA GLU A 89 -18.01 18.49 -8.94
C GLU A 89 -17.05 17.71 -9.86
N LYS A 90 -15.94 17.28 -9.29
CA LYS A 90 -14.94 16.40 -9.91
C LYS A 90 -14.68 15.19 -9.04
N THR A 91 -14.14 14.15 -9.66
CA THR A 91 -13.61 12.98 -8.96
C THR A 91 -12.10 13.14 -8.78
N VAL A 92 -11.65 13.19 -7.53
CA VAL A 92 -10.24 13.42 -7.18
C VAL A 92 -9.69 12.22 -6.43
N GLY A 93 -8.57 11.70 -6.89
CA GLY A 93 -7.86 10.57 -6.30
C GLY A 93 -6.77 11.00 -5.33
N TYR A 94 -6.73 10.38 -4.17
CA TYR A 94 -5.73 10.61 -3.11
C TYR A 94 -5.08 9.30 -2.69
N ASN A 95 -3.94 9.41 -1.98
CA ASN A 95 -3.36 8.26 -1.29
C ASN A 95 -3.10 8.59 0.19
N THR A 96 -3.81 7.89 1.06
CA THR A 96 -3.69 8.02 2.52
C THR A 96 -2.80 6.95 3.16
N ASP A 97 -2.45 5.88 2.42
CA ASP A 97 -1.57 4.80 2.91
C ASP A 97 -0.17 5.33 3.26
N GLY A 98 0.31 6.31 2.48
CA GLY A 98 1.63 6.89 2.66
C GLY A 98 1.82 7.54 4.02
N TRP A 99 0.86 8.34 4.45
CA TRP A 99 0.89 8.97 5.78
C TRP A 99 0.80 7.95 6.90
N GLY A 100 -0.07 6.94 6.74
CA GLY A 100 -0.17 5.83 7.69
C GLY A 100 1.14 5.07 7.83
N PHE A 101 1.77 4.72 6.71
CA PHE A 101 3.08 4.06 6.67
C PHE A 101 4.14 4.92 7.37
N MET A 102 4.31 6.18 6.98
CA MET A 102 5.36 7.04 7.55
C MET A 102 5.21 7.25 9.04
N LYS A 103 3.99 7.46 9.50
CA LYS A 103 3.72 7.63 10.93
C LYS A 103 4.14 6.40 11.73
N SER A 104 3.76 5.20 11.28
CA SER A 104 4.14 3.95 11.93
C SER A 104 5.63 3.68 11.78
N PHE A 105 6.18 3.84 10.57
CA PHE A 105 7.59 3.57 10.27
C PHE A 105 8.52 4.42 11.14
N LEU A 106 8.30 5.73 11.24
CA LEU A 106 9.14 6.62 12.04
C LEU A 106 8.97 6.42 13.55
N GLN A 107 7.80 5.99 13.99
CA GLN A 107 7.53 5.70 15.40
C GLN A 107 8.25 4.43 15.85
N ASP A 108 8.20 3.37 15.06
CA ASP A 108 8.64 2.03 15.44
C ASP A 108 10.04 1.68 14.92
N CYS A 109 10.57 2.49 14.01
CA CYS A 109 11.85 2.25 13.33
C CYS A 109 12.76 3.48 13.47
N PRO A 110 13.40 3.70 14.63
CA PRO A 110 14.28 4.84 14.86
C PRO A 110 15.64 4.66 14.17
N ILE A 111 15.61 4.48 12.84
CA ILE A 111 16.83 4.40 12.03
C ILE A 111 17.40 5.79 11.74
N ARG A 112 18.73 5.86 11.71
CA ARG A 112 19.45 7.12 11.47
C ARG A 112 19.41 7.53 9.99
N SER A 113 19.63 8.81 9.71
CA SER A 113 19.91 9.31 8.36
C SER A 113 21.03 8.50 7.70
N GLY A 114 20.88 8.22 6.42
CA GLY A 114 21.78 7.39 5.63
C GLY A 114 21.62 5.88 5.81
N ALA A 115 20.69 5.42 6.65
CA ALA A 115 20.39 3.99 6.78
C ALA A 115 19.84 3.43 5.46
N LYS A 116 20.19 2.16 5.18
CA LYS A 116 19.73 1.44 4.00
C LYS A 116 18.34 0.88 4.23
N VAL A 117 17.39 1.31 3.43
CA VAL A 117 16.01 0.80 3.45
C VAL A 117 15.74 0.02 2.16
N LEU A 118 15.40 -1.25 2.28
CA LEU A 118 15.02 -2.10 1.16
C LEU A 118 13.51 -2.25 1.06
N ILE A 119 12.96 -1.90 -0.10
CA ILE A 119 11.57 -2.14 -0.47
C ILE A 119 11.49 -3.46 -1.22
N LEU A 120 10.71 -4.41 -0.74
CA LEU A 120 10.37 -5.64 -1.45
C LEU A 120 9.07 -5.46 -2.20
N GLY A 121 9.11 -5.63 -3.52
CA GLY A 121 7.98 -5.42 -4.42
C GLY A 121 8.04 -4.13 -5.21
N ALA A 122 7.24 -4.05 -6.29
CA ALA A 122 7.14 -2.88 -7.17
C ALA A 122 5.67 -2.63 -7.60
N GLY A 123 4.71 -2.95 -6.72
CA GLY A 123 3.28 -2.69 -6.90
C GLY A 123 2.84 -1.33 -6.35
N GLY A 124 1.52 -1.11 -6.28
CA GLY A 124 0.94 0.13 -5.78
C GLY A 124 1.42 0.52 -4.37
N ALA A 125 1.53 -0.45 -3.45
CA ALA A 125 2.05 -0.21 -2.10
C ALA A 125 3.53 0.22 -2.12
N ALA A 126 4.36 -0.44 -2.93
CA ALA A 126 5.78 -0.09 -3.07
C ALA A 126 5.97 1.32 -3.64
N ARG A 127 5.13 1.77 -4.58
CA ARG A 127 5.14 3.14 -5.10
C ARG A 127 4.89 4.17 -4.01
N VAL A 128 3.90 3.89 -3.14
CA VAL A 128 3.59 4.76 -1.99
C VAL A 128 4.76 4.84 -1.02
N VAL A 129 5.33 3.68 -0.63
CA VAL A 129 6.48 3.61 0.27
C VAL A 129 7.69 4.32 -0.34
N ALA A 130 8.02 4.08 -1.61
CA ALA A 130 9.11 4.74 -2.30
C ALA A 130 8.93 6.27 -2.32
N LYS A 131 7.71 6.75 -2.64
CA LYS A 131 7.39 8.18 -2.62
C LYS A 131 7.57 8.79 -1.23
N MET A 132 7.13 8.12 -0.19
CA MET A 132 7.25 8.62 1.18
C MET A 132 8.70 8.64 1.67
N LEU A 133 9.51 7.66 1.30
CA LEU A 133 10.92 7.60 1.65
C LEU A 133 11.80 8.58 0.83
N GLU A 134 11.32 9.07 -0.33
CA GLU A 134 12.00 10.08 -1.14
C GLU A 134 12.30 11.36 -0.34
N CYS A 135 11.37 11.74 0.57
CA CYS A 135 11.53 12.93 1.42
C CYS A 135 12.44 12.69 2.63
N CYS A 136 12.92 11.47 2.82
CA CYS A 136 13.77 11.08 3.95
C CYS A 136 15.21 10.91 3.47
N GLU A 137 16.16 11.19 4.36
CA GLU A 137 17.58 11.00 4.09
C GLU A 137 18.01 9.52 4.23
N PHE A 138 17.24 8.59 3.63
CA PHE A 138 17.58 7.16 3.61
C PHE A 138 18.20 6.75 2.28
N ASP A 139 19.10 5.77 2.33
CA ASP A 139 19.63 5.12 1.14
C ASP A 139 18.64 4.01 0.73
N THR A 140 17.66 4.36 -0.12
CA THR A 140 16.52 3.51 -0.43
C THR A 140 16.79 2.64 -1.67
N TYR A 141 16.51 1.35 -1.52
CA TYR A 141 16.64 0.32 -2.54
C TYR A 141 15.32 -0.37 -2.81
N VAL A 142 15.19 -0.92 -4.01
CA VAL A 142 14.04 -1.76 -4.39
C VAL A 142 14.50 -3.10 -4.94
N HIS A 143 13.84 -4.16 -4.51
CA HIS A 143 13.93 -5.50 -5.10
C HIS A 143 12.55 -5.97 -5.55
N ASN A 144 12.46 -6.57 -6.74
CA ASN A 144 11.24 -7.19 -7.23
C ASN A 144 11.55 -8.36 -8.15
N ARG A 145 10.77 -9.44 -8.06
CA ARG A 145 10.91 -10.63 -8.93
C ARG A 145 10.95 -10.29 -10.42
N THR A 146 10.14 -9.32 -10.86
CA THR A 146 10.18 -8.80 -12.23
C THR A 146 11.06 -7.57 -12.26
N LEU A 147 12.30 -7.70 -12.78
CA LEU A 147 13.30 -6.64 -12.78
C LEU A 147 12.81 -5.35 -13.43
N SER A 148 12.14 -5.43 -14.58
CA SER A 148 11.66 -4.23 -15.29
C SER A 148 10.71 -3.36 -14.46
N LYS A 149 9.92 -3.95 -13.54
CA LYS A 149 9.07 -3.20 -12.62
C LYS A 149 9.88 -2.51 -11.52
N ALA A 150 10.97 -3.14 -11.04
CA ALA A 150 11.88 -2.51 -10.10
C ALA A 150 12.62 -1.34 -10.75
N GLU A 151 13.07 -1.49 -11.99
CA GLU A 151 13.72 -0.43 -12.78
C GLU A 151 12.78 0.76 -13.00
N GLU A 152 11.52 0.50 -13.35
CA GLU A 152 10.51 1.55 -13.49
C GLU A 152 10.31 2.33 -12.18
N LEU A 153 10.14 1.61 -11.07
CA LEU A 153 9.98 2.23 -9.75
C LEU A 153 11.23 3.01 -9.34
N ALA A 154 12.41 2.44 -9.55
CA ALA A 154 13.70 3.09 -9.28
C ALA A 154 13.85 4.41 -10.04
N LYS A 155 13.53 4.40 -11.33
CA LYS A 155 13.56 5.59 -12.19
C LYS A 155 12.54 6.65 -11.76
N THR A 156 11.35 6.21 -11.35
CA THR A 156 10.25 7.14 -11.01
C THR A 156 10.52 7.89 -9.70
N PHE A 157 11.07 7.23 -8.69
CA PHE A 157 11.23 7.77 -7.33
C PHE A 157 12.70 7.97 -6.92
N GLY A 158 13.66 7.83 -7.83
CA GLY A 158 15.08 8.04 -7.52
C GLY A 158 15.69 7.00 -6.56
N VAL A 159 14.98 5.88 -6.31
CA VAL A 159 15.51 4.79 -5.47
C VAL A 159 16.45 3.90 -6.29
N LYS A 160 17.33 3.15 -5.62
CA LYS A 160 18.34 2.31 -6.27
C LYS A 160 17.83 0.88 -6.45
N LEU A 161 18.31 0.18 -7.49
CA LEU A 161 18.13 -1.27 -7.56
C LEU A 161 18.97 -1.95 -6.47
N TYR A 162 18.38 -2.94 -5.80
CA TYR A 162 19.06 -3.66 -4.74
C TYR A 162 20.21 -4.50 -5.29
N ASP A 163 21.38 -4.36 -4.68
CA ASP A 163 22.65 -4.98 -5.09
C ASP A 163 23.09 -6.15 -4.19
N GLY A 164 22.29 -6.53 -3.20
CA GLY A 164 22.63 -7.60 -2.25
C GLY A 164 23.57 -7.17 -1.12
N SER A 165 23.83 -5.87 -0.96
CA SER A 165 24.82 -5.35 0.01
C SER A 165 24.32 -5.30 1.47
N GLY A 166 23.12 -5.82 1.75
CA GLY A 166 22.48 -5.74 3.07
C GLY A 166 21.56 -4.53 3.21
N ALA A 167 20.70 -4.54 4.23
CA ALA A 167 19.78 -3.45 4.54
C ALA A 167 19.61 -3.31 6.05
N ASP A 168 19.52 -2.07 6.55
CA ASP A 168 19.22 -1.78 7.96
C ASP A 168 17.73 -2.01 8.27
N ALA A 169 16.87 -1.66 7.32
CA ALA A 169 15.43 -1.92 7.38
C ALA A 169 14.91 -2.54 6.08
N VAL A 170 13.93 -3.44 6.20
CA VAL A 170 13.25 -4.06 5.05
C VAL A 170 11.76 -3.85 5.17
N VAL A 171 11.14 -3.38 4.09
CA VAL A 171 9.68 -3.14 4.01
C VAL A 171 9.07 -4.12 3.01
N ASN A 172 8.24 -5.05 3.47
CA ASN A 172 7.50 -5.95 2.59
C ASN A 172 6.28 -5.25 2.00
N CYS A 173 6.34 -4.93 0.73
CA CYS A 173 5.24 -4.38 -0.08
C CYS A 173 4.66 -5.40 -1.06
N THR A 174 5.02 -6.68 -0.91
CA THR A 174 4.52 -7.79 -1.76
C THR A 174 3.24 -8.39 -1.16
N SER A 175 2.67 -9.36 -1.85
CA SER A 175 1.61 -10.22 -1.31
C SER A 175 2.15 -11.50 -0.65
N PHE A 176 3.47 -11.72 -0.65
CA PHE A 176 4.09 -12.88 -0.03
C PHE A 176 4.02 -12.77 1.49
N GLY A 177 3.41 -13.79 2.10
CA GLY A 177 3.08 -13.83 3.51
C GLY A 177 1.57 -13.81 3.79
N LEU A 178 0.72 -13.56 2.77
CA LEU A 178 -0.73 -13.75 2.90
C LEU A 178 -1.09 -15.22 3.10
N ASN A 179 -0.32 -16.13 2.50
CA ASN A 179 -0.43 -17.56 2.68
C ASN A 179 0.79 -18.09 3.43
N ARG A 180 0.60 -19.15 4.22
CA ARG A 180 1.71 -19.84 4.91
C ARG A 180 2.70 -20.43 3.89
N GLY A 181 3.99 -20.34 4.20
CA GLY A 181 5.07 -20.86 3.34
C GLY A 181 5.49 -19.91 2.22
N GLU A 182 4.96 -18.69 2.20
CA GLU A 182 5.39 -17.63 1.28
C GLU A 182 6.28 -16.63 2.06
N ASP A 183 7.58 -16.62 1.79
CA ASP A 183 8.51 -15.67 2.37
C ASP A 183 8.92 -14.61 1.34
N ALA A 184 8.77 -13.34 1.70
CA ALA A 184 9.18 -12.22 0.86
C ALA A 184 10.71 -12.07 0.76
N LEU A 185 11.48 -12.71 1.67
CA LEU A 185 12.94 -12.75 1.67
C LEU A 185 13.52 -13.95 0.92
N ASP A 186 12.68 -14.86 0.40
CA ASP A 186 13.18 -16.03 -0.30
C ASP A 186 14.06 -15.64 -1.49
N GLY A 187 15.31 -16.13 -1.49
CA GLY A 187 16.32 -15.80 -2.49
C GLY A 187 16.89 -14.38 -2.41
N VAL A 188 16.55 -13.57 -1.42
CA VAL A 188 17.05 -12.21 -1.23
C VAL A 188 18.09 -12.17 -0.09
N ASN A 189 19.34 -11.86 -0.41
CA ASN A 189 20.37 -11.69 0.61
C ASN A 189 20.29 -10.29 1.22
N VAL A 190 19.71 -10.16 2.39
CA VAL A 190 19.53 -8.87 3.09
C VAL A 190 20.53 -8.61 4.21
N GLY A 191 21.42 -9.58 4.48
CA GLY A 191 22.38 -9.49 5.58
C GLY A 191 21.69 -9.45 6.94
N LYS A 192 22.25 -8.66 7.86
CA LYS A 192 21.65 -8.42 9.18
C LYS A 192 20.70 -7.23 9.08
N ILE A 193 19.41 -7.48 9.31
CA ILE A 193 18.36 -6.44 9.32
C ILE A 193 18.15 -5.96 10.78
N THR A 194 17.99 -4.70 11.02
CA THR A 194 17.63 -4.18 12.35
C THR A 194 16.10 -4.05 12.49
N TYR A 195 15.42 -3.69 11.41
CA TYR A 195 13.97 -3.50 11.39
C TYR A 195 13.33 -4.19 10.20
N ALA A 196 12.23 -4.90 10.45
CA ALA A 196 11.37 -5.49 9.41
C ALA A 196 9.97 -4.92 9.52
N PHE A 197 9.47 -4.41 8.42
CA PHE A 197 8.14 -3.81 8.32
C PHE A 197 7.30 -4.57 7.29
N ASP A 198 6.13 -5.07 7.69
CA ASP A 198 5.22 -5.74 6.79
C ASP A 198 3.94 -4.93 6.61
N LEU A 199 3.54 -4.70 5.36
CA LEU A 199 2.25 -4.08 5.06
C LEU A 199 1.09 -5.07 5.14
N ILE A 200 1.37 -6.36 5.34
CA ILE A 200 0.38 -7.40 5.60
C ILE A 200 0.07 -7.37 7.10
N TYR A 201 -1.20 -7.16 7.45
CA TYR A 201 -1.68 -7.17 8.85
C TYR A 201 -2.51 -8.41 9.20
N ASN A 202 -2.84 -9.22 8.23
CA ASN A 202 -3.53 -10.50 8.42
C ASN A 202 -2.92 -11.57 7.50
N PRO A 203 -2.22 -12.58 8.04
CA PRO A 203 -2.03 -12.88 9.47
C PRO A 203 -1.19 -11.82 10.21
N GLU A 204 -1.35 -11.73 11.54
CA GLU A 204 -0.61 -10.79 12.41
C GLU A 204 0.90 -11.04 12.35
N GLN A 205 1.32 -12.32 12.22
CA GLN A 205 2.71 -12.70 12.06
C GLN A 205 2.90 -13.49 10.77
N THR A 206 3.53 -12.83 9.79
CA THR A 206 3.90 -13.44 8.51
C THR A 206 5.19 -14.25 8.61
N ASP A 207 5.46 -15.11 7.63
CA ASP A 207 6.72 -15.84 7.53
C ASP A 207 7.91 -14.87 7.39
N PHE A 208 7.73 -13.77 6.67
CA PHE A 208 8.68 -12.67 6.57
C PHE A 208 9.11 -12.09 7.93
N LEU A 209 8.13 -11.74 8.79
CA LEU A 209 8.43 -11.16 10.11
C LEU A 209 9.09 -12.19 11.03
N ARG A 210 8.70 -13.46 10.94
CA ARG A 210 9.31 -14.56 11.72
C ARG A 210 10.75 -14.78 11.29
N ASP A 211 11.01 -14.90 9.99
CA ASP A 211 12.34 -15.10 9.43
C ASP A 211 13.27 -13.92 9.74
N ALA A 212 12.76 -12.69 9.58
CA ALA A 212 13.48 -11.49 9.98
C ALA A 212 13.90 -11.52 11.45
N LYS A 213 13.03 -11.95 12.36
CA LYS A 213 13.32 -12.08 13.80
C LYS A 213 14.36 -13.14 14.09
N GLU A 214 14.32 -14.30 13.42
CA GLU A 214 15.29 -15.39 13.60
C GLU A 214 16.68 -15.01 13.09
N ARG A 215 16.78 -14.24 12.02
CA ARG A 215 18.06 -13.77 11.45
C ARG A 215 18.74 -12.69 12.30
N HIS A 216 18.04 -12.11 13.29
CA HIS A 216 18.47 -10.89 13.98
C HIS A 216 18.53 -11.00 15.50
N GLY A 217 18.20 -12.17 16.04
CA GLY A 217 18.28 -12.48 17.47
C GLY A 217 19.70 -12.43 18.04
#